data_310d86bc12277f7dd2100b19b2418198
#
_entry.id   310d86bc12277f7dd2100b19b2418198
#
_cell.length_a   1.000
_cell.length_b   1.000
_cell.length_c   1.000
_cell.angle_alpha   90.00
_cell.angle_beta   90.00
_cell.angle_gamma   90.00
#
_symmetry.space_group_name_H-M   'P 1'
#
loop_
_entity.id
_entity.type
_entity.pdbx_description
1 polymer ?
#
loop_
_entity_poly.entity_id
_entity_poly.type
_entity_poly.pdbx_seq_one_letter_code
_entity_poly.pdbx_strand_id
1 'polypeptide(L)'
;MRLGLALGLFFCVWTAQARDLVVDWHSVQPELLNYYRALVRIDTSNPPGNETRVVTYLRQVLDREHIPYQVFALTPRRANLVARLKGNGSKLPLILLGHTDVVGVDREKWGVDPFAAIVRNGWVLGRGTIDDKSHVAVSLMTMILLHRMKTSLDRDVIFLAEAGEEGTTKWGIDFLVQQHWGDIAAEYALAEGGQVTTHGDTVRFVEISTTEKVVRPVRLIAHGTSGHGSQPRLDNPIVHLAGAVERLGHWQPPMRLNATTRAWFDGLAKISTPEDSFRYAHIADPDRTMAIQRYLAEREIGNYALLRTSIVPTMISGGFRTNVIPSEAEATLDVRALPDEDLDQLWNDMRRIVADPSVEVDPLETFTRPAAPPSRLDTDMYRALEH
;
A
#
# COMPACT_ATOMS: atom_id res chain seq x y z
N MET A 1 -23.44 72.32 26.45
CA MET A 1 -23.91 71.30 25.48
C MET A 1 -22.71 70.90 24.62
N ARG A 2 -22.18 69.71 24.83
CA ARG A 2 -21.14 69.11 23.95
C ARG A 2 -21.77 67.83 23.35
N LEU A 3 -21.96 67.85 22.03
CA LEU A 3 -22.39 66.68 21.26
C LEU A 3 -21.16 65.78 21.06
N GLY A 4 -21.24 64.56 21.57
CA GLY A 4 -20.28 63.49 21.22
C GLY A 4 -20.78 62.71 20.02
N LEU A 5 -19.99 62.72 18.94
CA LEU A 5 -20.20 61.85 17.79
C LEU A 5 -19.58 60.48 18.07
N ALA A 6 -20.40 59.43 18.16
CA ALA A 6 -19.98 58.05 18.23
C ALA A 6 -19.81 57.53 16.79
N LEU A 7 -18.57 57.27 16.34
CA LEU A 7 -18.26 56.56 15.10
C LEU A 7 -18.44 55.06 15.34
N GLY A 8 -19.51 54.45 14.82
CA GLY A 8 -19.67 52.99 14.78
C GLY A 8 -18.82 52.39 13.64
N LEU A 9 -17.78 51.67 13.98
CA LEU A 9 -17.04 50.81 13.06
C LEU A 9 -17.86 49.54 12.78
N PHE A 10 -18.49 49.49 11.62
CA PHE A 10 -19.07 48.25 11.08
C PHE A 10 -17.94 47.36 10.56
N PHE A 11 -17.59 46.31 11.30
CA PHE A 11 -16.80 45.22 10.79
C PHE A 11 -17.69 44.32 9.93
N CYS A 12 -17.61 44.47 8.59
CA CYS A 12 -18.13 43.48 7.66
C CYS A 12 -17.22 42.24 7.77
N VAL A 13 -17.67 41.23 8.51
CA VAL A 13 -17.07 39.89 8.42
C VAL A 13 -17.53 39.29 7.09
N TRP A 14 -16.68 39.37 6.09
CA TRP A 14 -16.83 38.60 4.87
C TRP A 14 -16.56 37.14 5.21
N THR A 15 -17.59 36.34 5.46
CA THR A 15 -17.48 34.90 5.38
C THR A 15 -17.29 34.52 3.93
N ALA A 16 -16.05 34.22 3.55
CA ALA A 16 -15.80 33.62 2.25
C ALA A 16 -16.47 32.23 2.28
N GLN A 17 -17.65 32.15 1.67
CA GLN A 17 -18.30 30.87 1.39
C GLN A 17 -17.41 30.12 0.41
N ALA A 18 -16.89 28.96 0.80
CA ALA A 18 -16.17 28.05 -0.10
C ALA A 18 -17.11 27.80 -1.30
N ARG A 19 -16.73 28.29 -2.47
CA ARG A 19 -17.43 27.93 -3.70
C ARG A 19 -17.08 26.48 -3.98
N ASP A 20 -18.10 25.63 -4.12
CA ASP A 20 -17.92 24.28 -4.61
C ASP A 20 -17.15 24.34 -5.93
N LEU A 21 -16.01 23.65 -5.99
CA LEU A 21 -15.19 23.56 -7.19
C LEU A 21 -15.92 22.68 -8.20
N VAL A 22 -16.58 23.29 -9.16
CA VAL A 22 -17.24 22.55 -10.25
C VAL A 22 -16.21 22.30 -11.34
N VAL A 23 -15.75 21.05 -11.44
CA VAL A 23 -14.86 20.60 -12.50
C VAL A 23 -15.68 20.01 -13.63
N ASP A 24 -15.50 20.50 -14.85
CA ASP A 24 -16.04 19.85 -16.05
C ASP A 24 -15.17 18.63 -16.41
N TRP A 25 -15.49 17.50 -15.84
CA TRP A 25 -14.77 16.23 -16.05
C TRP A 25 -14.75 15.81 -17.52
N HIS A 26 -15.75 16.16 -18.31
CA HIS A 26 -15.77 15.82 -19.73
C HIS A 26 -14.66 16.54 -20.50
N SER A 27 -14.37 17.79 -20.17
CA SER A 27 -13.26 18.55 -20.77
C SER A 27 -11.89 18.13 -20.25
N VAL A 28 -11.80 17.66 -18.99
CA VAL A 28 -10.53 17.26 -18.33
C VAL A 28 -10.09 15.85 -18.73
N GLN A 29 -11.03 14.94 -18.94
CA GLN A 29 -10.74 13.53 -19.21
C GLN A 29 -9.75 13.25 -20.35
N PRO A 30 -9.82 13.92 -21.52
CA PRO A 30 -8.85 13.69 -22.60
C PRO A 30 -7.42 14.08 -22.21
N GLU A 31 -7.25 15.17 -21.47
CA GLU A 31 -5.95 15.64 -21.01
C GLU A 31 -5.37 14.68 -19.96
N LEU A 32 -6.16 14.28 -18.97
CA LEU A 32 -5.78 13.26 -17.98
C LEU A 32 -5.37 11.96 -18.66
N LEU A 33 -6.16 11.47 -19.62
CA LEU A 33 -5.84 10.25 -20.36
C LEU A 33 -4.51 10.38 -21.13
N ASN A 34 -4.20 11.55 -21.66
CA ASN A 34 -2.93 11.80 -22.35
C ASN A 34 -1.75 11.73 -21.38
N TYR A 35 -1.83 12.37 -20.20
CA TYR A 35 -0.80 12.28 -19.16
C TYR A 35 -0.62 10.83 -18.69
N TYR A 36 -1.70 10.17 -18.37
CA TYR A 36 -1.69 8.78 -17.93
C TYR A 36 -1.02 7.85 -18.95
N ARG A 37 -1.42 7.91 -20.21
CA ARG A 37 -0.82 7.10 -21.28
C ARG A 37 0.66 7.43 -21.52
N ALA A 38 1.05 8.69 -21.39
CA ALA A 38 2.45 9.10 -21.51
C ALA A 38 3.30 8.48 -20.39
N LEU A 39 2.79 8.48 -19.15
CA LEU A 39 3.45 7.84 -18.01
C LEU A 39 3.59 6.32 -18.21
N VAL A 40 2.53 5.63 -18.62
CA VAL A 40 2.54 4.18 -18.87
C VAL A 40 3.55 3.80 -19.95
N ARG A 41 3.76 4.63 -20.97
CA ARG A 41 4.73 4.40 -22.05
C ARG A 41 6.19 4.50 -21.63
N ILE A 42 6.47 5.05 -20.47
CA ILE A 42 7.83 5.13 -19.94
C ILE A 42 8.12 3.85 -19.15
N ASP A 43 8.98 2.99 -19.71
CA ASP A 43 9.43 1.77 -19.03
C ASP A 43 10.36 2.15 -17.87
N THR A 44 9.90 1.87 -16.67
CA THR A 44 10.60 2.05 -15.38
C THR A 44 10.63 0.75 -14.59
N SER A 45 10.73 -0.39 -15.29
CA SER A 45 10.79 -1.71 -14.66
C SER A 45 11.90 -1.78 -13.62
N ASN A 46 11.58 -2.22 -12.44
CA ASN A 46 12.47 -2.35 -11.30
C ASN A 46 12.65 -3.83 -10.93
N PRO A 47 13.86 -4.38 -10.90
CA PRO A 47 15.13 -3.77 -11.30
C PRO A 47 15.25 -3.55 -12.84
N PRO A 48 16.11 -2.61 -13.31
CA PRO A 48 17.00 -1.73 -12.54
C PRO A 48 16.34 -0.44 -12.06
N GLY A 49 15.08 -0.13 -12.43
CA GLY A 49 14.43 1.17 -12.32
C GLY A 49 14.99 2.17 -13.36
N ASN A 50 14.37 3.27 -13.55
CA ASN A 50 14.84 4.45 -14.29
C ASN A 50 13.81 5.59 -14.19
N GLU A 51 13.41 5.89 -12.98
CA GLU A 51 12.32 6.81 -12.66
C GLU A 51 12.64 8.25 -13.10
N THR A 52 13.93 8.58 -13.26
CA THR A 52 14.37 9.87 -13.83
C THR A 52 13.72 10.17 -15.18
N ARG A 53 13.33 9.15 -15.96
CA ARG A 53 12.60 9.32 -17.23
C ARG A 53 11.19 9.84 -17.00
N VAL A 54 10.49 9.33 -15.98
CA VAL A 54 9.18 9.82 -15.56
C VAL A 54 9.30 11.23 -14.99
N VAL A 55 10.27 11.46 -14.10
CA VAL A 55 10.54 12.79 -13.54
C VAL A 55 10.83 13.81 -14.64
N THR A 56 11.59 13.44 -15.69
CA THR A 56 11.83 14.32 -16.84
C THR A 56 10.54 14.72 -17.56
N TYR A 57 9.63 13.76 -17.74
CA TYR A 57 8.31 14.05 -18.33
C TYR A 57 7.46 14.93 -17.42
N LEU A 58 7.38 14.62 -16.13
CA LEU A 58 6.60 15.41 -15.14
C LEU A 58 7.09 16.86 -15.07
N ARG A 59 8.41 17.08 -15.08
CA ARG A 59 9.01 18.42 -15.15
C ARG A 59 8.49 19.21 -16.34
N GLN A 60 8.48 18.61 -17.56
CA GLN A 60 7.97 19.29 -18.74
C GLN A 60 6.50 19.70 -18.63
N VAL A 61 5.69 18.90 -17.92
CA VAL A 61 4.29 19.23 -17.66
C VAL A 61 4.20 20.39 -16.64
N LEU A 62 4.90 20.28 -15.51
CA LEU A 62 4.88 21.28 -14.45
C LEU A 62 5.46 22.64 -14.91
N ASP A 63 6.51 22.62 -15.75
CA ASP A 63 7.08 23.83 -16.36
C ASP A 63 6.06 24.58 -17.23
N ARG A 64 5.29 23.82 -18.05
CA ARG A 64 4.20 24.43 -18.88
C ARG A 64 3.08 25.02 -18.02
N GLU A 65 2.80 24.40 -16.90
CA GLU A 65 1.75 24.86 -15.96
C GLU A 65 2.27 25.91 -14.96
N HIS A 66 3.55 26.23 -15.00
CA HIS A 66 4.21 27.14 -14.02
C HIS A 66 4.03 26.71 -12.57
N ILE A 67 3.97 25.39 -12.31
CA ILE A 67 3.91 24.82 -10.96
C ILE A 67 5.33 24.56 -10.45
N PRO A 68 5.73 25.13 -9.30
CA PRO A 68 7.07 24.93 -8.77
C PRO A 68 7.29 23.50 -8.26
N TYR A 69 8.49 22.98 -8.49
CA TYR A 69 8.90 21.63 -8.05
C TYR A 69 10.38 21.61 -7.67
N GLN A 70 10.75 20.53 -6.97
CA GLN A 70 12.13 20.14 -6.67
C GLN A 70 12.36 18.70 -7.11
N VAL A 71 13.62 18.34 -7.39
CA VAL A 71 14.00 16.97 -7.77
C VAL A 71 15.10 16.50 -6.83
N PHE A 72 14.90 15.32 -6.26
CA PHE A 72 15.82 14.69 -5.32
C PHE A 72 16.23 13.31 -5.83
N ALA A 73 17.53 12.99 -5.82
CA ALA A 73 18.01 11.71 -6.32
C ALA A 73 19.31 11.28 -5.60
N LEU A 74 19.34 10.07 -5.06
CA LEU A 74 20.56 9.42 -4.57
C LEU A 74 21.47 8.98 -5.73
N THR A 75 20.88 8.66 -6.86
CA THR A 75 21.60 8.27 -8.09
C THR A 75 20.94 8.90 -9.32
N PRO A 76 21.67 9.12 -10.40
CA PRO A 76 21.14 9.82 -11.59
C PRO A 76 19.90 9.17 -12.22
N ARG A 77 19.66 7.86 -12.00
CA ARG A 77 18.55 7.13 -12.62
C ARG A 77 17.30 7.01 -11.73
N ARG A 78 17.43 7.28 -10.43
CA ARG A 78 16.42 7.03 -9.41
C ARG A 78 15.96 8.34 -8.77
N ALA A 79 15.39 9.23 -9.59
CA ALA A 79 14.95 10.54 -9.15
C ALA A 79 13.50 10.53 -8.63
N ASN A 80 13.27 11.35 -7.62
CA ASN A 80 11.97 11.69 -7.04
C ASN A 80 11.64 13.14 -7.40
N LEU A 81 10.36 13.47 -7.57
CA LEU A 81 9.89 14.82 -7.82
C LEU A 81 8.89 15.23 -6.74
N VAL A 82 9.10 16.41 -6.17
CA VAL A 82 8.21 17.04 -5.20
C VAL A 82 7.74 18.38 -5.76
N ALA A 83 6.45 18.49 -6.09
CA ALA A 83 5.81 19.74 -6.46
C ALA A 83 4.92 20.24 -5.32
N ARG A 84 4.79 21.56 -5.15
CA ARG A 84 4.05 22.14 -4.02
C ARG A 84 3.23 23.35 -4.45
N LEU A 85 1.91 23.31 -4.18
CA LEU A 85 1.03 24.45 -4.20
C LEU A 85 0.90 25.02 -2.79
N LYS A 86 1.15 26.31 -2.64
CA LYS A 86 1.07 26.99 -1.36
C LYS A 86 -0.36 27.30 -0.97
N GLY A 87 -0.70 26.97 0.27
CA GLY A 87 -1.93 27.42 0.94
C GLY A 87 -1.66 28.64 1.84
N ASN A 88 -2.67 29.05 2.58
CA ASN A 88 -2.58 30.15 3.54
C ASN A 88 -1.88 29.77 4.86
N GLY A 89 -1.54 28.48 5.04
CA GLY A 89 -0.83 27.96 6.20
C GLY A 89 -1.67 27.80 7.46
N SER A 90 -2.99 27.90 7.38
CA SER A 90 -3.89 27.70 8.54
C SER A 90 -4.00 26.22 8.96
N LYS A 91 -3.66 25.30 8.06
CA LYS A 91 -3.58 23.85 8.30
C LYS A 91 -2.23 23.31 7.83
N LEU A 92 -1.83 22.18 8.42
CA LEU A 92 -0.62 21.46 7.98
C LEU A 92 -0.81 20.84 6.58
N PRO A 93 0.28 20.59 5.83
CA PRO A 93 0.20 20.14 4.45
C PRO A 93 -0.53 18.80 4.25
N LEU A 94 -1.02 18.59 3.03
CA LEU A 94 -1.48 17.31 2.48
C LEU A 94 -0.52 16.86 1.40
N ILE A 95 -0.13 15.58 1.40
CA ILE A 95 0.68 14.97 0.34
C ILE A 95 -0.16 14.01 -0.50
N LEU A 96 -0.04 14.13 -1.83
CA LEU A 96 -0.51 13.18 -2.83
C LEU A 96 0.74 12.39 -3.28
N LEU A 97 0.85 11.14 -2.88
CA LEU A 97 2.04 10.32 -3.06
C LEU A 97 1.74 9.19 -4.04
N GLY A 98 2.56 9.04 -5.07
CA GLY A 98 2.52 7.91 -5.97
C GLY A 98 3.91 7.50 -6.43
N HIS A 99 4.11 6.20 -6.68
CA HIS A 99 5.41 5.71 -7.17
C HIS A 99 5.46 5.64 -8.69
N THR A 100 6.67 5.71 -9.22
CA THR A 100 6.90 5.83 -10.67
C THR A 100 7.61 4.64 -11.29
N ASP A 101 8.15 3.73 -10.49
CA ASP A 101 8.63 2.44 -10.96
C ASP A 101 7.48 1.43 -11.11
N VAL A 102 7.78 0.30 -11.69
CA VAL A 102 6.85 -0.81 -11.91
C VAL A 102 7.61 -2.13 -11.79
N VAL A 103 6.95 -3.21 -11.40
CA VAL A 103 7.54 -4.56 -11.45
C VAL A 103 7.88 -4.97 -12.88
N GLY A 104 8.84 -5.88 -13.00
CA GLY A 104 9.27 -6.43 -14.30
C GLY A 104 8.13 -7.10 -15.07
N VAL A 105 8.34 -7.32 -16.36
CA VAL A 105 7.39 -7.97 -17.27
C VAL A 105 8.03 -9.17 -17.97
N ASP A 106 7.27 -10.25 -18.06
CA ASP A 106 7.55 -11.35 -18.96
C ASP A 106 6.82 -11.08 -20.29
N ARG A 107 7.54 -10.48 -21.26
CA ARG A 107 6.95 -10.00 -22.53
C ARG A 107 6.28 -11.12 -23.33
N GLU A 108 6.73 -12.36 -23.19
CA GLU A 108 6.16 -13.50 -23.92
C GLU A 108 4.74 -13.85 -23.46
N LYS A 109 4.40 -13.50 -22.21
CA LYS A 109 3.07 -13.71 -21.63
C LYS A 109 2.11 -12.55 -21.87
N TRP A 110 2.57 -11.46 -22.49
CA TRP A 110 1.72 -10.32 -22.78
C TRP A 110 1.17 -10.39 -24.21
N GLY A 111 -0.16 -10.28 -24.36
CA GLY A 111 -0.81 -10.22 -25.67
C GLY A 111 -0.65 -8.88 -26.41
N VAL A 112 -0.01 -7.88 -25.78
CA VAL A 112 0.30 -6.55 -26.34
C VAL A 112 1.63 -6.09 -25.75
N ASP A 113 2.27 -5.06 -26.33
CA ASP A 113 3.45 -4.44 -25.67
C ASP A 113 3.01 -3.79 -24.35
N PRO A 114 3.58 -4.23 -23.20
CA PRO A 114 3.22 -3.75 -21.87
C PRO A 114 3.40 -2.23 -21.65
N PHE A 115 4.20 -1.56 -22.50
CA PHE A 115 4.45 -0.13 -22.42
C PHE A 115 3.85 0.65 -23.59
N ALA A 116 2.94 0.06 -24.38
CA ALA A 116 2.28 0.78 -25.48
C ALA A 116 1.12 1.67 -25.03
N ALA A 117 0.57 1.46 -23.82
CA ALA A 117 -0.61 2.15 -23.30
C ALA A 117 -1.78 2.11 -24.29
N ILE A 118 -2.13 0.92 -24.77
CA ILE A 118 -3.19 0.72 -25.75
C ILE A 118 -4.55 0.98 -25.12
N VAL A 119 -5.37 1.80 -25.78
CA VAL A 119 -6.77 1.95 -25.42
C VAL A 119 -7.62 1.00 -26.26
N ARG A 120 -8.33 0.09 -25.61
CA ARG A 120 -9.20 -0.90 -26.26
C ARG A 120 -10.44 -1.13 -25.43
N ASN A 121 -11.61 -0.98 -26.04
CA ASN A 121 -12.92 -1.22 -25.39
C ASN A 121 -13.09 -0.48 -24.04
N GLY A 122 -12.62 0.76 -23.94
CA GLY A 122 -12.70 1.54 -22.69
C GLY A 122 -11.58 1.27 -21.67
N TRP A 123 -10.65 0.33 -21.94
CA TRP A 123 -9.57 -0.03 -21.06
C TRP A 123 -8.22 0.50 -21.57
N VAL A 124 -7.36 0.92 -20.65
CA VAL A 124 -5.94 1.18 -20.93
C VAL A 124 -5.15 -0.06 -20.55
N LEU A 125 -4.51 -0.69 -21.53
CA LEU A 125 -3.73 -1.92 -21.33
C LEU A 125 -2.24 -1.57 -21.20
N GLY A 126 -1.60 -2.03 -20.13
CA GLY A 126 -0.18 -1.82 -19.91
C GLY A 126 0.31 -2.16 -18.51
N ARG A 127 1.62 -2.27 -18.29
CA ARG A 127 2.26 -2.39 -16.97
C ARG A 127 2.26 -1.01 -16.31
N GLY A 128 1.88 -0.96 -15.00
CA GLY A 128 1.78 0.29 -14.26
C GLY A 128 0.47 1.05 -14.52
N THR A 129 -0.52 0.45 -15.21
CA THR A 129 -1.82 1.09 -15.43
C THR A 129 -2.66 1.18 -14.16
N ILE A 130 -2.53 0.25 -13.24
CA ILE A 130 -3.18 0.30 -11.92
C ILE A 130 -2.15 0.72 -10.90
N ASP A 131 -1.04 0.08 -10.86
CA ASP A 131 0.03 0.15 -9.89
C ASP A 131 1.29 0.74 -10.55
N ASP A 132 1.64 2.05 -10.38
CA ASP A 132 0.82 3.09 -9.71
C ASP A 132 0.73 4.38 -10.56
N LYS A 133 1.00 4.30 -11.88
CA LYS A 133 1.01 5.46 -12.79
C LYS A 133 -0.37 6.11 -12.99
N SER A 134 -1.45 5.39 -12.66
CA SER A 134 -2.80 5.94 -12.60
C SER A 134 -2.90 6.99 -11.48
N HIS A 135 -2.43 6.65 -10.29
CA HIS A 135 -2.43 7.57 -9.15
C HIS A 135 -1.51 8.76 -9.39
N VAL A 136 -0.31 8.53 -9.95
CA VAL A 136 0.60 9.62 -10.36
C VAL A 136 -0.08 10.57 -11.34
N ALA A 137 -0.83 10.05 -12.35
CA ALA A 137 -1.54 10.88 -13.33
C ALA A 137 -2.67 11.70 -12.70
N VAL A 138 -3.45 11.08 -11.81
CA VAL A 138 -4.56 11.73 -11.11
C VAL A 138 -4.03 12.81 -10.16
N SER A 139 -2.97 12.51 -9.41
CA SER A 139 -2.32 13.47 -8.51
C SER A 139 -1.75 14.67 -9.26
N LEU A 140 -1.07 14.43 -10.39
CA LEU A 140 -0.60 15.49 -11.28
C LEU A 140 -1.76 16.37 -11.79
N MET A 141 -2.85 15.75 -12.26
CA MET A 141 -4.02 16.48 -12.75
C MET A 141 -4.71 17.28 -11.65
N THR A 142 -4.76 16.76 -10.44
CA THR A 142 -5.27 17.46 -9.26
C THR A 142 -4.47 18.74 -9.00
N MET A 143 -3.13 18.66 -9.02
CA MET A 143 -2.27 19.84 -8.89
C MET A 143 -2.54 20.88 -9.99
N ILE A 144 -2.67 20.44 -11.24
CA ILE A 144 -2.94 21.29 -12.38
C ILE A 144 -4.29 22.00 -12.22
N LEU A 145 -5.35 21.28 -11.87
CA LEU A 145 -6.69 21.83 -11.70
C LEU A 145 -6.74 22.84 -10.56
N LEU A 146 -6.19 22.52 -9.39
CA LEU A 146 -6.12 23.44 -8.26
C LEU A 146 -5.38 24.73 -8.62
N HIS A 147 -4.29 24.63 -9.40
CA HIS A 147 -3.51 25.76 -9.85
C HIS A 147 -4.25 26.61 -10.87
N ARG A 148 -4.81 26.01 -11.94
CA ARG A 148 -5.55 26.70 -13.01
C ARG A 148 -6.80 27.40 -12.49
N MET A 149 -7.51 26.78 -11.54
CA MET A 149 -8.71 27.33 -10.89
C MET A 149 -8.38 28.38 -9.82
N LYS A 150 -7.10 28.59 -9.52
CA LYS A 150 -6.64 29.51 -8.45
C LYS A 150 -7.36 29.24 -7.13
N THR A 151 -7.48 27.96 -6.78
CA THR A 151 -8.21 27.53 -5.59
C THR A 151 -7.56 28.10 -4.34
N SER A 152 -8.36 28.72 -3.46
CA SER A 152 -7.89 29.14 -2.14
C SER A 152 -7.67 27.90 -1.27
N LEU A 153 -6.44 27.62 -0.89
CA LEU A 153 -6.05 26.47 -0.11
C LEU A 153 -5.76 26.86 1.33
N ASP A 154 -6.32 26.13 2.29
CA ASP A 154 -6.03 26.27 3.72
C ASP A 154 -4.65 25.67 4.10
N ARG A 155 -4.18 24.72 3.31
CA ARG A 155 -2.94 23.96 3.49
C ARG A 155 -2.13 23.88 2.21
N ASP A 156 -0.85 23.69 2.32
CA ASP A 156 -0.04 23.32 1.17
C ASP A 156 -0.52 21.97 0.64
N VAL A 157 -0.58 21.81 -0.69
CA VAL A 157 -0.76 20.52 -1.35
C VAL A 157 0.56 20.13 -2.00
N ILE A 158 1.09 18.98 -1.61
CA ILE A 158 2.35 18.42 -2.10
C ILE A 158 2.01 17.26 -3.02
N PHE A 159 2.60 17.23 -4.21
CA PHE A 159 2.63 16.07 -5.07
C PHE A 159 4.02 15.45 -5.01
N LEU A 160 4.11 14.19 -4.57
CA LEU A 160 5.32 13.40 -4.57
C LEU A 160 5.21 12.27 -5.58
N ALA A 161 6.08 12.29 -6.59
CA ALA A 161 6.31 11.17 -7.49
C ALA A 161 7.63 10.49 -7.08
N GLU A 162 7.52 9.35 -6.37
CA GLU A 162 8.67 8.67 -5.78
C GLU A 162 9.24 7.55 -6.64
N ALA A 163 10.46 7.09 -6.29
CA ALA A 163 11.19 6.04 -6.96
C ALA A 163 11.36 4.81 -6.06
N GLY A 164 11.24 3.60 -6.63
CA GLY A 164 11.74 2.38 -6.00
C GLY A 164 10.79 1.71 -5.02
N GLU A 165 9.51 1.99 -5.04
CA GLU A 165 8.52 1.33 -4.18
C GLU A 165 8.52 -0.18 -4.40
N GLU A 166 8.46 -0.62 -5.65
CA GLU A 166 8.35 -2.02 -6.10
C GLU A 166 9.59 -2.90 -5.84
N GLY A 167 10.68 -2.31 -5.43
CA GLY A 167 11.91 -3.07 -5.17
C GLY A 167 12.54 -2.74 -3.83
N THR A 168 12.93 -1.50 -3.64
CA THR A 168 13.51 -1.01 -2.39
C THR A 168 13.27 0.48 -2.24
N THR A 169 12.63 0.86 -1.15
CA THR A 169 12.31 2.24 -0.79
C THR A 169 13.53 3.13 -0.51
N LYS A 170 14.72 2.52 -0.50
CA LYS A 170 16.01 3.23 -0.33
C LYS A 170 16.15 4.43 -1.27
N TRP A 171 15.61 4.35 -2.49
CA TRP A 171 15.75 5.38 -3.51
C TRP A 171 14.66 6.46 -3.45
N GLY A 172 13.52 6.13 -2.85
CA GLY A 172 12.33 6.96 -2.70
C GLY A 172 12.11 7.41 -1.27
N ILE A 173 11.05 6.88 -0.64
CA ILE A 173 10.55 7.40 0.64
C ILE A 173 11.59 7.34 1.76
N ASP A 174 12.42 6.30 1.86
CA ASP A 174 13.43 6.20 2.92
C ASP A 174 14.47 7.34 2.79
N PHE A 175 14.93 7.61 1.56
CA PHE A 175 15.83 8.73 1.28
C PHE A 175 15.20 10.07 1.58
N LEU A 176 13.96 10.27 1.16
CA LEU A 176 13.24 11.53 1.36
C LEU A 176 12.96 11.80 2.84
N VAL A 177 12.55 10.78 3.60
CA VAL A 177 12.32 10.88 5.05
C VAL A 177 13.62 11.20 5.78
N GLN A 178 14.73 10.56 5.42
CA GLN A 178 16.01 10.74 6.10
C GLN A 178 16.69 12.07 5.79
N GLN A 179 16.58 12.58 4.56
CA GLN A 179 17.39 13.72 4.10
C GLN A 179 16.57 14.94 3.65
N HIS A 180 15.27 14.76 3.36
CA HIS A 180 14.39 15.78 2.79
C HIS A 180 13.03 15.87 3.50
N TRP A 181 12.98 15.51 4.80
CA TRP A 181 11.73 15.54 5.57
C TRP A 181 11.01 16.88 5.50
N GLY A 182 11.72 18.01 5.56
CA GLY A 182 11.12 19.35 5.47
C GLY A 182 10.39 19.63 4.14
N ASP A 183 10.76 18.91 3.08
CA ASP A 183 10.15 19.09 1.76
C ASP A 183 8.87 18.25 1.59
N ILE A 184 8.71 17.19 2.38
CA ILE A 184 7.59 16.23 2.27
C ILE A 184 6.71 16.15 3.53
N ALA A 185 7.08 16.79 4.64
CA ALA A 185 6.31 16.71 5.88
C ALA A 185 4.86 17.17 5.67
N ALA A 186 3.91 16.33 6.05
CA ALA A 186 2.48 16.56 5.88
C ALA A 186 1.68 16.01 7.06
N GLU A 187 0.47 16.53 7.29
CA GLU A 187 -0.48 16.00 8.27
C GLU A 187 -1.14 14.73 7.74
N TYR A 188 -1.46 14.72 6.45
CA TYR A 188 -2.11 13.61 5.77
C TYR A 188 -1.34 13.25 4.51
N ALA A 189 -1.35 11.94 4.20
CA ALA A 189 -0.88 11.40 2.93
C ALA A 189 -2.01 10.60 2.27
N LEU A 190 -2.27 10.89 0.99
CA LEU A 190 -3.05 10.04 0.10
C LEU A 190 -2.08 9.33 -0.81
N ALA A 191 -2.05 8.01 -0.69
CA ALA A 191 -1.22 7.12 -1.49
C ALA A 191 -2.09 6.03 -2.11
N GLU A 192 -1.49 5.07 -2.78
CA GLU A 192 -2.16 3.87 -3.23
C GLU A 192 -2.77 3.09 -2.05
N GLY A 193 -3.76 2.27 -2.34
CA GLY A 193 -4.48 1.46 -1.36
C GLY A 193 -5.99 1.61 -1.51
N GLY A 194 -6.72 0.62 -0.97
CA GLY A 194 -8.14 0.50 -1.24
C GLY A 194 -8.43 0.12 -2.70
N GLN A 195 -9.68 0.00 -3.03
CA GLN A 195 -10.12 -0.29 -4.39
C GLN A 195 -11.56 0.16 -4.64
N VAL A 196 -11.93 0.26 -5.91
CA VAL A 196 -13.30 0.51 -6.32
C VAL A 196 -13.93 -0.82 -6.74
N THR A 197 -14.94 -1.26 -6.00
CA THR A 197 -15.71 -2.47 -6.33
C THR A 197 -16.92 -2.11 -7.17
N THR A 198 -17.06 -2.76 -8.34
CA THR A 198 -18.16 -2.52 -9.27
C THR A 198 -19.00 -3.78 -9.49
N HIS A 199 -20.25 -3.57 -9.90
CA HIS A 199 -21.10 -4.61 -10.47
C HIS A 199 -21.61 -4.13 -11.84
N GLY A 200 -21.06 -4.70 -12.91
CA GLY A 200 -21.19 -4.12 -14.25
C GLY A 200 -20.58 -2.70 -14.26
N ASP A 201 -21.33 -1.73 -14.74
CA ASP A 201 -20.91 -0.32 -14.82
C ASP A 201 -21.27 0.49 -13.55
N THR A 202 -21.82 -0.17 -12.52
CA THR A 202 -22.23 0.52 -11.29
C THR A 202 -21.20 0.32 -10.18
N VAL A 203 -20.69 1.43 -9.62
CA VAL A 203 -19.85 1.39 -8.41
C VAL A 203 -20.73 0.96 -7.23
N ARG A 204 -20.31 -0.10 -6.53
CA ARG A 204 -20.97 -0.59 -5.33
C ARG A 204 -20.44 0.09 -4.08
N PHE A 205 -19.13 0.17 -3.96
CA PHE A 205 -18.45 0.86 -2.87
C PHE A 205 -17.01 1.17 -3.25
N VAL A 206 -16.43 2.13 -2.54
CA VAL A 206 -15.01 2.48 -2.60
C VAL A 206 -14.39 2.12 -1.25
N GLU A 207 -13.24 1.49 -1.28
CA GLU A 207 -12.48 1.12 -0.10
C GLU A 207 -11.49 2.23 0.25
N ILE A 208 -11.43 2.59 1.53
CA ILE A 208 -10.44 3.52 2.08
C ILE A 208 -9.51 2.71 2.98
N SER A 209 -8.28 2.47 2.54
CA SER A 209 -7.26 1.82 3.36
C SER A 209 -6.68 2.81 4.36
N THR A 210 -6.78 2.50 5.65
CA THR A 210 -6.23 3.34 6.73
C THR A 210 -5.09 2.67 7.47
N THR A 211 -4.75 1.44 7.11
CA THR A 211 -3.62 0.67 7.65
C THR A 211 -3.29 -0.49 6.73
N GLU A 212 -2.08 -0.96 6.84
CA GLU A 212 -1.59 -2.15 6.13
C GLU A 212 -0.90 -3.11 7.09
N LYS A 213 -0.91 -4.40 6.72
CA LYS A 213 -0.10 -5.40 7.42
C LYS A 213 1.36 -5.26 7.03
N VAL A 214 2.24 -5.54 7.99
CA VAL A 214 3.67 -5.34 7.81
C VAL A 214 4.34 -6.63 7.39
N VAL A 215 5.15 -6.58 6.34
CA VAL A 215 5.92 -7.72 5.84
C VAL A 215 7.03 -8.07 6.82
N ARG A 216 7.06 -9.33 7.28
CA ARG A 216 8.03 -9.87 8.25
C ARG A 216 8.43 -11.31 7.88
N PRO A 217 9.13 -11.53 6.76
CA PRO A 217 9.47 -12.89 6.34
C PRO A 217 10.29 -13.61 7.38
N VAL A 218 10.07 -14.93 7.49
CA VAL A 218 10.78 -15.79 8.41
C VAL A 218 11.37 -16.97 7.63
N ARG A 219 12.60 -17.30 7.93
CA ARG A 219 13.26 -18.49 7.43
C ARG A 219 13.24 -19.58 8.50
N LEU A 220 12.92 -20.78 8.10
CA LEU A 220 13.11 -22.00 8.91
C LEU A 220 14.34 -22.71 8.38
N ILE A 221 15.29 -23.04 9.26
CA ILE A 221 16.51 -23.74 8.89
C ILE A 221 16.59 -24.99 9.75
N ALA A 222 16.51 -26.15 9.11
CA ALA A 222 16.67 -27.43 9.78
C ALA A 222 18.11 -27.95 9.57
N HIS A 223 18.77 -28.35 10.65
CA HIS A 223 20.12 -28.86 10.63
C HIS A 223 20.14 -30.36 10.98
N GLY A 224 21.08 -31.09 10.38
CA GLY A 224 21.27 -32.51 10.63
C GLY A 224 22.60 -33.01 10.12
N THR A 225 22.82 -34.32 10.21
CA THR A 225 24.05 -34.94 9.75
C THR A 225 23.87 -35.46 8.31
N SER A 226 24.75 -35.03 7.43
CA SER A 226 24.80 -35.54 6.06
C SER A 226 25.14 -37.03 6.02
N GLY A 227 24.58 -37.75 5.03
CA GLY A 227 24.81 -39.19 4.95
C GLY A 227 24.32 -39.82 3.63
N HIS A 228 24.55 -41.12 3.50
CA HIS A 228 24.09 -41.89 2.35
C HIS A 228 22.58 -42.22 2.50
N GLY A 229 21.78 -42.02 1.45
CA GLY A 229 20.32 -42.17 1.45
C GLY A 229 19.84 -43.60 1.79
N SER A 230 20.69 -44.65 1.66
CA SER A 230 20.35 -46.03 2.08
C SER A 230 20.47 -46.25 3.59
N GLN A 231 20.96 -45.24 4.33
CA GLN A 231 21.13 -45.32 5.79
C GLN A 231 20.20 -44.30 6.45
N PRO A 232 18.97 -44.69 6.83
CA PRO A 232 17.98 -43.77 7.41
C PRO A 232 18.52 -43.13 8.69
N ARG A 233 18.45 -41.80 8.78
CA ARG A 233 18.90 -41.04 9.94
C ARG A 233 17.70 -40.39 10.62
N LEU A 234 17.72 -40.40 11.96
CA LEU A 234 16.66 -39.74 12.75
C LEU A 234 16.79 -38.20 12.73
N ASP A 235 18.02 -37.70 12.51
CA ASP A 235 18.33 -36.27 12.39
C ASP A 235 18.32 -35.77 10.93
N ASN A 236 17.46 -36.34 10.07
CA ASN A 236 17.34 -35.93 8.70
C ASN A 236 16.64 -34.54 8.63
N PRO A 237 17.35 -33.46 8.19
CA PRO A 237 16.79 -32.08 8.22
C PRO A 237 15.58 -31.90 7.34
N ILE A 238 15.44 -32.67 6.24
CA ILE A 238 14.23 -32.60 5.40
C ILE A 238 12.99 -33.03 6.20
N VAL A 239 13.11 -34.08 7.05
CA VAL A 239 11.98 -34.56 7.85
C VAL A 239 11.62 -33.55 8.95
N HIS A 240 12.63 -33.02 9.65
CA HIS A 240 12.43 -31.98 10.68
C HIS A 240 11.79 -30.71 10.09
N LEU A 241 12.30 -30.23 8.94
CA LEU A 241 11.76 -29.07 8.25
C LEU A 241 10.30 -29.29 7.81
N ALA A 242 10.01 -30.44 7.19
CA ALA A 242 8.65 -30.74 6.73
C ALA A 242 7.63 -30.72 7.88
N GLY A 243 8.01 -31.29 9.04
CA GLY A 243 7.18 -31.24 10.24
C GLY A 243 6.98 -29.83 10.80
N ALA A 244 8.00 -28.97 10.75
CA ALA A 244 7.91 -27.59 11.18
C ALA A 244 6.99 -26.76 10.24
N VAL A 245 7.16 -26.93 8.92
CA VAL A 245 6.33 -26.26 7.90
C VAL A 245 4.87 -26.69 8.03
N GLU A 246 4.59 -27.98 8.24
CA GLU A 246 3.24 -28.52 8.44
C GLU A 246 2.57 -27.87 9.66
N ARG A 247 3.26 -27.86 10.81
CA ARG A 247 2.71 -27.27 12.04
C ARG A 247 2.43 -25.79 11.91
N LEU A 248 3.35 -25.00 11.34
CA LEU A 248 3.15 -23.56 11.13
C LEU A 248 2.12 -23.26 10.05
N GLY A 249 2.05 -24.07 8.99
CA GLY A 249 1.06 -23.91 7.93
C GLY A 249 -0.38 -24.16 8.42
N HIS A 250 -0.56 -24.96 9.46
CA HIS A 250 -1.87 -25.21 10.09
C HIS A 250 -2.14 -24.27 11.28
N TRP A 251 -1.13 -23.62 11.82
CA TRP A 251 -1.33 -22.70 12.92
C TRP A 251 -2.00 -21.42 12.48
N GLN A 252 -3.05 -21.07 13.16
CA GLN A 252 -3.80 -19.82 12.94
C GLN A 252 -3.57 -18.90 14.16
N PRO A 253 -2.79 -17.81 14.02
CA PRO A 253 -2.69 -16.80 15.07
C PRO A 253 -4.08 -16.29 15.49
N PRO A 254 -4.26 -15.87 16.75
CA PRO A 254 -5.54 -15.39 17.25
C PRO A 254 -6.12 -14.25 16.40
N MET A 255 -7.44 -14.27 16.21
CA MET A 255 -8.15 -13.17 15.57
C MET A 255 -8.08 -11.90 16.43
N ARG A 256 -7.75 -10.77 15.78
CA ARG A 256 -7.78 -9.44 16.39
C ARG A 256 -8.38 -8.44 15.42
N LEU A 257 -9.37 -7.67 15.88
CA LEU A 257 -9.97 -6.59 15.10
C LEU A 257 -9.50 -5.24 15.66
N ASN A 258 -8.91 -4.42 14.82
CA ASN A 258 -8.65 -3.01 15.10
C ASN A 258 -9.83 -2.12 14.62
N ALA A 259 -9.73 -0.80 14.79
CA ALA A 259 -10.79 0.12 14.39
C ALA A 259 -11.09 0.04 12.88
N THR A 260 -10.04 -0.07 12.04
CA THR A 260 -10.19 -0.19 10.58
C THR A 260 -10.92 -1.46 10.16
N THR A 261 -10.46 -2.63 10.65
CA THR A 261 -11.08 -3.91 10.28
C THR A 261 -12.50 -4.05 10.84
N ARG A 262 -12.78 -3.45 11.99
CA ARG A 262 -14.15 -3.39 12.53
C ARG A 262 -15.05 -2.53 11.64
N ALA A 263 -14.61 -1.31 11.27
CA ALA A 263 -15.35 -0.44 10.36
C ALA A 263 -15.57 -1.10 8.98
N TRP A 264 -14.60 -1.88 8.50
CA TRP A 264 -14.72 -2.67 7.29
C TRP A 264 -15.89 -3.66 7.34
N PHE A 265 -15.94 -4.51 8.36
CA PHE A 265 -17.03 -5.49 8.50
C PHE A 265 -18.38 -4.82 8.77
N ASP A 266 -18.41 -3.73 9.53
CA ASP A 266 -19.63 -2.93 9.76
C ASP A 266 -20.13 -2.29 8.44
N GLY A 267 -19.23 -1.86 7.58
CA GLY A 267 -19.53 -1.34 6.25
C GLY A 267 -20.09 -2.43 5.33
N LEU A 268 -19.41 -3.57 5.23
CA LEU A 268 -19.86 -4.72 4.43
C LEU A 268 -21.24 -5.22 4.89
N ALA A 269 -21.50 -5.25 6.20
CA ALA A 269 -22.79 -5.66 6.74
C ALA A 269 -23.97 -4.82 6.22
N LYS A 270 -23.75 -3.54 5.87
CA LYS A 270 -24.80 -2.63 5.37
C LYS A 270 -25.19 -2.85 3.91
N ILE A 271 -24.28 -3.44 3.11
CA ILE A 271 -24.42 -3.50 1.63
C ILE A 271 -24.45 -4.93 1.09
N SER A 272 -24.35 -5.94 1.95
CA SER A 272 -24.30 -7.34 1.57
C SER A 272 -25.68 -8.03 1.59
N THR A 273 -25.72 -9.27 1.15
CA THR A 273 -26.93 -10.13 1.30
C THR A 273 -27.30 -10.27 2.78
N PRO A 274 -28.55 -10.57 3.13
CA PRO A 274 -28.93 -10.75 4.54
C PRO A 274 -28.08 -11.77 5.29
N GLU A 275 -27.65 -12.83 4.60
CA GLU A 275 -26.84 -13.90 5.19
C GLU A 275 -25.39 -13.42 5.47
N ASP A 276 -24.77 -12.75 4.50
CA ASP A 276 -23.40 -12.20 4.66
C ASP A 276 -23.40 -11.01 5.63
N SER A 277 -24.43 -10.16 5.57
CA SER A 277 -24.63 -9.07 6.51
C SER A 277 -24.68 -9.60 7.95
N PHE A 278 -25.40 -10.69 8.19
CA PHE A 278 -25.43 -11.35 9.49
C PHE A 278 -24.04 -11.84 9.92
N ARG A 279 -23.28 -12.49 9.00
CA ARG A 279 -21.92 -12.97 9.29
C ARG A 279 -20.99 -11.82 9.69
N TYR A 280 -20.96 -10.75 8.90
CA TYR A 280 -20.07 -9.61 9.14
C TYR A 280 -20.42 -8.88 10.46
N ALA A 281 -21.70 -8.68 10.73
CA ALA A 281 -22.14 -8.06 11.98
C ALA A 281 -21.81 -8.89 13.24
N HIS A 282 -21.67 -10.22 13.10
CA HIS A 282 -21.39 -11.13 14.21
C HIS A 282 -19.97 -11.73 14.18
N ILE A 283 -19.04 -11.13 13.44
CA ILE A 283 -17.66 -11.65 13.31
C ILE A 283 -16.93 -11.75 14.66
N ALA A 284 -17.25 -10.86 15.61
CA ALA A 284 -16.66 -10.83 16.93
C ALA A 284 -17.51 -11.55 18.02
N ASP A 285 -18.67 -12.12 17.66
CA ASP A 285 -19.54 -12.86 18.58
C ASP A 285 -18.85 -14.16 19.02
N PRO A 286 -18.59 -14.38 20.31
CA PRO A 286 -17.87 -15.56 20.81
C PRO A 286 -18.50 -16.90 20.38
N ASP A 287 -19.83 -16.97 20.27
CA ASP A 287 -20.56 -18.19 19.94
C ASP A 287 -20.56 -18.48 18.43
N ARG A 288 -20.29 -17.48 17.59
CA ARG A 288 -20.42 -17.56 16.12
C ARG A 288 -19.10 -17.38 15.38
N THR A 289 -18.14 -16.67 15.96
CA THR A 289 -16.89 -16.27 15.30
C THR A 289 -16.14 -17.44 14.66
N MET A 290 -16.07 -18.60 15.31
CA MET A 290 -15.38 -19.78 14.77
C MET A 290 -16.01 -20.28 13.46
N ALA A 291 -17.35 -20.34 13.39
CA ALA A 291 -18.05 -20.74 12.17
C ALA A 291 -17.90 -19.69 11.06
N ILE A 292 -17.96 -18.40 11.42
CA ILE A 292 -17.78 -17.29 10.48
C ILE A 292 -16.35 -17.28 9.93
N GLN A 293 -15.34 -17.39 10.79
CA GLN A 293 -13.94 -17.44 10.35
C GLN A 293 -13.67 -18.61 9.41
N ARG A 294 -14.26 -19.78 9.64
CA ARG A 294 -14.17 -20.94 8.74
C ARG A 294 -14.79 -20.62 7.37
N TYR A 295 -15.98 -20.02 7.36
CA TYR A 295 -16.63 -19.59 6.12
C TYR A 295 -15.74 -18.63 5.33
N LEU A 296 -15.17 -17.60 6.01
CA LEU A 296 -14.27 -16.64 5.36
C LEU A 296 -13.01 -17.31 4.82
N ALA A 297 -12.42 -18.24 5.57
CA ALA A 297 -11.24 -18.99 5.12
C ALA A 297 -11.51 -19.82 3.84
N GLU A 298 -12.72 -20.33 3.66
CA GLU A 298 -13.09 -21.14 2.52
C GLU A 298 -13.62 -20.33 1.32
N ARG A 299 -14.21 -19.15 1.55
CA ARG A 299 -14.96 -18.41 0.54
C ARG A 299 -14.48 -16.99 0.29
N GLU A 300 -13.84 -16.37 1.29
CA GLU A 300 -13.47 -14.95 1.28
C GLU A 300 -12.09 -14.76 1.89
N ILE A 301 -11.08 -15.36 1.26
CA ILE A 301 -9.71 -15.42 1.79
C ILE A 301 -9.12 -14.03 2.10
N GLY A 302 -9.50 -12.99 1.34
CA GLY A 302 -9.12 -11.60 1.59
C GLY A 302 -9.64 -11.12 2.96
N ASN A 303 -10.95 -11.26 3.21
CA ASN A 303 -11.57 -10.92 4.48
C ASN A 303 -11.01 -11.75 5.65
N TYR A 304 -10.74 -13.04 5.40
CA TYR A 304 -10.09 -13.90 6.39
C TYR A 304 -8.69 -13.40 6.77
N ALA A 305 -7.90 -12.98 5.79
CA ALA A 305 -6.55 -12.47 6.00
C ALA A 305 -6.52 -11.18 6.84
N LEU A 306 -7.57 -10.35 6.80
CA LEU A 306 -7.66 -9.12 7.60
C LEU A 306 -7.79 -9.39 9.10
N LEU A 307 -8.19 -10.60 9.49
CA LEU A 307 -8.53 -10.93 10.88
C LEU A 307 -7.31 -11.17 11.77
N ARG A 308 -6.12 -11.41 11.20
CA ARG A 308 -4.95 -11.88 11.97
C ARG A 308 -3.63 -11.67 11.25
N THR A 309 -2.53 -11.80 11.96
CA THR A 309 -1.23 -12.04 11.35
C THR A 309 -1.28 -13.33 10.55
N SER A 310 -0.91 -13.29 9.27
CA SER A 310 -0.89 -14.47 8.40
C SER A 310 0.53 -15.01 8.26
N ILE A 311 0.65 -16.34 8.25
CA ILE A 311 1.91 -17.07 8.12
C ILE A 311 1.72 -18.09 7.00
N VAL A 312 2.43 -17.89 5.88
CA VAL A 312 2.24 -18.69 4.68
C VAL A 312 3.58 -19.23 4.19
N PRO A 313 3.83 -20.55 4.20
CA PRO A 313 5.00 -21.13 3.56
C PRO A 313 4.97 -20.86 2.05
N THR A 314 6.04 -20.26 1.52
CA THR A 314 6.14 -19.87 0.10
C THR A 314 7.29 -20.51 -0.63
N MET A 315 8.36 -20.90 0.09
CA MET A 315 9.51 -21.56 -0.51
C MET A 315 9.97 -22.70 0.41
N ILE A 316 10.48 -23.78 -0.20
CA ILE A 316 11.10 -24.89 0.51
C ILE A 316 12.22 -25.50 -0.35
N SER A 317 13.36 -25.80 0.25
CA SER A 317 14.49 -26.44 -0.42
C SER A 317 15.25 -27.37 0.52
N GLY A 318 15.90 -28.41 -0.06
CA GLY A 318 16.73 -29.34 0.70
C GLY A 318 17.22 -30.51 -0.16
N GLY A 319 18.50 -30.83 -0.06
CA GLY A 319 19.14 -31.89 -0.83
C GLY A 319 19.45 -31.50 -2.29
N PHE A 320 20.29 -32.28 -2.94
CA PHE A 320 20.71 -32.08 -4.33
C PHE A 320 20.88 -33.39 -5.11
N ARG A 321 20.77 -34.53 -4.45
CA ARG A 321 20.85 -35.88 -5.04
C ARG A 321 19.98 -36.87 -4.27
N THR A 322 19.38 -37.82 -4.98
CA THR A 322 18.46 -38.83 -4.40
C THR A 322 19.13 -39.79 -3.39
N ASN A 323 20.44 -39.98 -3.49
CA ASN A 323 21.17 -40.89 -2.62
C ASN A 323 22.00 -40.16 -1.53
N VAL A 324 21.76 -38.89 -1.29
CA VAL A 324 22.46 -38.07 -0.29
C VAL A 324 21.46 -37.42 0.66
N ILE A 325 21.63 -37.67 1.96
CA ILE A 325 20.93 -36.90 3.02
C ILE A 325 21.69 -35.58 3.18
N PRO A 326 21.06 -34.41 3.02
CA PRO A 326 21.73 -33.11 3.19
C PRO A 326 22.03 -32.87 4.69
N SER A 327 22.93 -31.92 4.96
CA SER A 327 23.16 -31.40 6.32
C SER A 327 22.19 -30.30 6.73
N GLU A 328 21.47 -29.75 5.77
CA GLU A 328 20.58 -28.59 5.97
C GLU A 328 19.38 -28.64 4.98
N ALA A 329 18.24 -28.17 5.46
CA ALA A 329 17.09 -27.88 4.63
C ALA A 329 16.44 -26.57 5.10
N GLU A 330 15.85 -25.82 4.18
CA GLU A 330 15.36 -24.46 4.43
C GLU A 330 13.95 -24.25 3.86
N ALA A 331 13.12 -23.48 4.58
CA ALA A 331 11.85 -22.96 4.06
C ALA A 331 11.72 -21.46 4.38
N THR A 332 11.05 -20.73 3.50
CA THR A 332 10.70 -19.32 3.74
C THR A 332 9.19 -19.18 3.92
N LEU A 333 8.81 -18.42 4.93
CA LEU A 333 7.43 -18.08 5.25
C LEU A 333 7.21 -16.60 4.96
N ASP A 334 6.20 -16.27 4.16
CA ASP A 334 5.67 -14.90 4.06
C ASP A 334 4.81 -14.66 5.31
N VAL A 335 5.30 -13.85 6.22
CA VAL A 335 4.57 -13.42 7.41
C VAL A 335 4.11 -11.99 7.18
N ARG A 336 2.78 -11.77 7.25
CA ARG A 336 2.15 -10.45 7.20
C ARG A 336 1.58 -10.14 8.58
N ALA A 337 2.36 -9.40 9.37
CA ALA A 337 2.02 -9.05 10.74
C ALA A 337 0.97 -7.94 10.80
N LEU A 338 0.05 -8.00 11.76
CA LEU A 338 -0.82 -6.87 12.08
C LEU A 338 0.03 -5.65 12.50
N PRO A 339 -0.45 -4.41 12.29
CA PRO A 339 0.32 -3.21 12.62
C PRO A 339 0.73 -3.09 14.10
N ASP A 340 -0.06 -3.69 14.97
CA ASP A 340 0.11 -3.72 16.44
C ASP A 340 0.61 -5.08 16.95
N GLU A 341 1.26 -5.89 16.08
CA GLU A 341 1.78 -7.20 16.45
C GLU A 341 2.97 -7.06 17.40
N ASP A 342 2.93 -7.80 18.51
CA ASP A 342 4.10 -8.05 19.33
C ASP A 342 4.97 -9.10 18.64
N LEU A 343 6.00 -8.63 17.93
CA LEU A 343 6.87 -9.50 17.14
C LEU A 343 7.66 -10.48 18.00
N ASP A 344 8.12 -10.07 19.18
CA ASP A 344 8.86 -10.95 20.09
C ASP A 344 7.98 -12.11 20.56
N GLN A 345 6.73 -11.79 20.92
CA GLN A 345 5.75 -12.82 21.28
C GLN A 345 5.43 -13.72 20.08
N LEU A 346 5.25 -13.15 18.88
CA LEU A 346 4.98 -13.89 17.66
C LEU A 346 6.11 -14.91 17.36
N TRP A 347 7.38 -14.46 17.42
CA TRP A 347 8.53 -15.36 17.21
C TRP A 347 8.63 -16.45 18.26
N ASN A 348 8.33 -16.15 19.51
CA ASN A 348 8.28 -17.15 20.58
C ASN A 348 7.15 -18.16 20.36
N ASP A 349 5.99 -17.73 19.93
CA ASP A 349 4.89 -18.61 19.59
C ASP A 349 5.24 -19.51 18.38
N MET A 350 5.86 -18.96 17.34
CA MET A 350 6.34 -19.77 16.20
C MET A 350 7.34 -20.86 16.65
N ARG A 351 8.33 -20.52 17.49
CA ARG A 351 9.26 -21.51 18.04
C ARG A 351 8.55 -22.60 18.85
N ARG A 352 7.56 -22.21 19.64
CA ARG A 352 6.75 -23.15 20.44
C ARG A 352 5.90 -24.07 19.54
N ILE A 353 5.36 -23.57 18.44
CA ILE A 353 4.58 -24.35 17.45
C ILE A 353 5.49 -25.27 16.65
N VAL A 354 6.66 -24.80 16.24
CA VAL A 354 7.69 -25.63 15.58
C VAL A 354 8.07 -26.80 16.48
N ALA A 355 8.25 -26.59 17.79
CA ALA A 355 8.49 -27.63 18.81
C ALA A 355 9.59 -28.64 18.43
N ASP A 356 10.63 -28.18 17.73
CA ASP A 356 11.73 -29.00 17.25
C ASP A 356 13.06 -28.24 17.40
N PRO A 357 13.95 -28.66 18.29
CA PRO A 357 15.22 -27.97 18.53
C PRO A 357 16.20 -28.05 17.35
N SER A 358 15.95 -28.92 16.36
CA SER A 358 16.76 -29.03 15.14
C SER A 358 16.36 -28.02 14.08
N VAL A 359 15.28 -27.24 14.33
CA VAL A 359 14.77 -26.23 13.39
C VAL A 359 14.90 -24.85 14.03
N GLU A 360 15.71 -24.02 13.42
CA GLU A 360 15.85 -22.61 13.75
C GLU A 360 14.69 -21.81 13.13
N VAL A 361 14.14 -20.86 13.89
CA VAL A 361 13.18 -19.84 13.40
C VAL A 361 13.94 -18.53 13.33
N ASP A 362 14.29 -18.11 12.11
CA ASP A 362 15.14 -16.96 11.79
C ASP A 362 14.33 -15.84 11.11
N PRO A 363 13.87 -14.80 11.85
CA PRO A 363 13.25 -13.62 11.27
C PRO A 363 14.25 -12.86 10.39
N LEU A 364 13.88 -12.55 9.14
CA LEU A 364 14.76 -11.86 8.21
C LEU A 364 14.80 -10.35 8.52
N GLU A 365 15.92 -9.87 9.06
CA GLU A 365 16.11 -8.46 9.44
C GLU A 365 16.12 -7.47 8.26
N THR A 366 16.22 -7.95 7.02
CA THR A 366 16.22 -7.12 5.82
C THR A 366 14.90 -6.37 5.58
N PHE A 367 13.85 -6.71 6.31
CA PHE A 367 12.53 -6.09 6.23
C PHE A 367 12.16 -5.42 7.56
N THR A 368 12.92 -4.39 7.94
CA THR A 368 12.82 -3.74 9.25
C THR A 368 11.99 -2.46 9.26
N ARG A 369 11.17 -2.19 8.24
CA ARG A 369 10.28 -1.02 8.26
C ARG A 369 9.44 -1.02 9.54
N PRO A 370 9.37 0.10 10.27
CA PRO A 370 8.51 0.18 11.45
C PRO A 370 7.06 -0.02 11.05
N ALA A 371 6.27 -0.65 11.91
CA ALA A 371 4.83 -0.67 11.74
C ALA A 371 4.28 0.74 11.98
N ALA A 372 3.40 1.20 11.10
CA ALA A 372 2.66 2.43 11.31
C ALA A 372 1.34 2.10 12.02
N PRO A 373 0.94 2.88 13.03
CA PRO A 373 -0.39 2.74 13.63
C PRO A 373 -1.46 3.03 12.57
N PRO A 374 -2.65 2.41 12.66
CA PRO A 374 -3.76 2.75 11.80
C PRO A 374 -4.09 4.25 11.83
N SER A 375 -4.36 4.83 10.66
CA SER A 375 -4.86 6.21 10.57
C SER A 375 -6.22 6.30 11.27
N ARG A 376 -6.45 7.42 11.95
CA ARG A 376 -7.70 7.64 12.70
C ARG A 376 -8.86 7.86 11.74
N LEU A 377 -10.02 7.25 12.05
CA LEU A 377 -11.26 7.37 11.27
C LEU A 377 -12.07 8.64 11.58
N ASP A 378 -11.68 9.40 12.61
CA ASP A 378 -12.38 10.63 13.07
C ASP A 378 -11.67 11.91 12.60
N THR A 379 -10.86 11.84 11.54
CA THR A 379 -10.16 13.00 10.98
C THR A 379 -10.99 13.73 9.91
N ASP A 380 -10.64 15.00 9.64
CA ASP A 380 -11.25 15.77 8.55
C ASP A 380 -11.00 15.10 7.19
N MET A 381 -9.81 14.50 7.02
CA MET A 381 -9.46 13.81 5.79
C MET A 381 -10.34 12.57 5.58
N TYR A 382 -10.49 11.73 6.61
CA TYR A 382 -11.32 10.53 6.49
C TYR A 382 -12.77 10.89 6.17
N ARG A 383 -13.34 11.89 6.88
CA ARG A 383 -14.69 12.40 6.57
C ARG A 383 -14.84 12.93 5.14
N ALA A 384 -13.79 13.60 4.63
CA ALA A 384 -13.80 14.11 3.26
C ALA A 384 -13.74 12.99 2.20
N LEU A 385 -13.13 11.85 2.52
CA LEU A 385 -13.08 10.68 1.64
C LEU A 385 -14.36 9.84 1.67
N GLU A 386 -15.13 9.89 2.77
CA GLU A 386 -16.43 9.20 2.90
C GLU A 386 -17.56 9.91 2.10
N HIS A 387 -17.41 11.21 1.79
CA HIS A 387 -18.40 12.02 1.03
C HIS A 387 -18.14 11.97 -0.47
#